data_30a1e66fe9779dff71b53120aa0422a0
#
_entry.id   30a1e66fe9779dff71b53120aa0422a0
#
_cell.length_a   1.000
_cell.length_b   1.000
_cell.length_c   1.000
_cell.angle_alpha   90.00
_cell.angle_beta   90.00
_cell.angle_gamma   90.00
#
_symmetry.space_group_name_H-M   'P 1'
#
loop_
_entity.id
_entity.type
_entity.pdbx_description
1 polymer ?
#
loop_
_entity_poly.entity_id
_entity_poly.type
_entity_poly.pdbx_seq_one_letter_code
_entity_poly.pdbx_strand_id
1 'polypeptide(L)'
;SNDIHGLRILYNGKALPNDRETVFWLNLYEIPMIKRHSDQAAYMNLAMNTQLKLFYRPKQIAKMLPEMIVEKIHFKIVEQDKKNNIECENPTPYHASLINLKIESSSQKIYIQSEMDMMCYPYSTKRYEIAGELNKNDNLYKLSFNFLDDDGNAIHFQKNLNPFS
;
A
#
# COMPACT_ATOMS: atom_id res chain seq x y z
N SER A 1 -13.64 4.44 -31.46
CA SER A 1 -13.98 5.75 -30.87
C SER A 1 -13.40 5.78 -29.47
N ASN A 2 -12.60 6.79 -29.16
CA ASN A 2 -12.14 7.04 -27.80
C ASN A 2 -13.27 7.76 -27.06
N ASP A 3 -14.18 7.01 -26.49
CA ASP A 3 -15.24 7.60 -25.65
C ASP A 3 -14.67 7.85 -24.25
N ILE A 4 -14.73 9.09 -23.82
CA ILE A 4 -14.33 9.50 -22.48
C ILE A 4 -15.57 9.43 -21.59
N HIS A 5 -15.53 8.56 -20.58
CA HIS A 5 -16.56 8.47 -19.56
C HIS A 5 -16.09 9.13 -18.27
N GLY A 6 -16.90 10.07 -17.76
CA GLY A 6 -16.63 10.73 -16.49
C GLY A 6 -17.35 10.01 -15.35
N LEU A 7 -16.64 9.73 -14.25
CA LEU A 7 -17.22 9.24 -13.00
C LEU A 7 -17.25 10.34 -11.97
N ARG A 8 -18.43 10.62 -11.39
CA ARG A 8 -18.59 11.58 -10.29
C ARG A 8 -18.83 10.84 -8.99
N ILE A 9 -17.95 11.09 -8.01
CA ILE A 9 -18.07 10.53 -6.66
C ILE A 9 -18.58 11.64 -5.74
N LEU A 10 -19.69 11.40 -5.04
CA LEU A 10 -20.28 12.35 -4.13
C LEU A 10 -20.33 11.76 -2.71
N TYR A 11 -19.91 12.57 -1.74
CA TYR A 11 -20.09 12.22 -0.33
C TYR A 11 -21.58 12.31 0.04
N ASN A 12 -22.13 11.23 0.58
CA ASN A 12 -23.55 11.11 0.90
C ASN A 12 -23.93 11.58 2.31
N GLY A 13 -22.98 12.21 3.06
CA GLY A 13 -23.21 12.70 4.40
C GLY A 13 -23.19 11.63 5.51
N LYS A 14 -22.87 10.36 5.19
CA LYS A 14 -22.75 9.30 6.20
C LYS A 14 -21.60 9.60 7.15
N ALA A 15 -21.83 9.46 8.47
CA ALA A 15 -20.80 9.73 9.46
C ALA A 15 -19.53 8.89 9.24
N LEU A 16 -18.40 9.58 9.06
CA LEU A 16 -17.06 9.01 8.97
C LEU A 16 -16.23 9.54 10.14
N PRO A 17 -15.16 8.84 10.56
CA PRO A 17 -14.21 9.36 11.54
C PRO A 17 -13.72 10.74 11.14
N ASN A 18 -13.62 11.66 12.08
CA ASN A 18 -13.14 13.03 11.87
C ASN A 18 -11.71 13.25 12.35
N ASP A 19 -11.11 12.22 12.99
CA ASP A 19 -9.78 12.21 13.57
C ASP A 19 -8.73 11.51 12.69
N ARG A 20 -9.17 10.87 11.60
CA ARG A 20 -8.31 10.08 10.69
C ARG A 20 -8.86 9.98 9.29
N GLU A 21 -8.03 9.61 8.36
CA GLU A 21 -8.45 9.26 7.00
C GLU A 21 -9.28 7.98 6.98
N THR A 22 -10.18 7.92 6.00
CA THR A 22 -10.93 6.71 5.63
C THR A 22 -10.62 6.36 4.19
N VAL A 23 -10.34 5.08 3.91
CA VAL A 23 -10.10 4.57 2.57
C VAL A 23 -11.31 3.79 2.05
N PHE A 24 -11.60 3.96 0.76
CA PHE A 24 -12.58 3.18 0.02
C PHE A 24 -11.90 2.56 -1.19
N TRP A 25 -12.32 1.35 -1.55
CA TRP A 25 -11.87 0.67 -2.75
C TRP A 25 -12.91 0.83 -3.84
N LEU A 26 -12.52 1.48 -4.93
CA LEU A 26 -13.35 1.64 -6.11
C LEU A 26 -12.91 0.63 -7.16
N ASN A 27 -13.82 -0.25 -7.55
CA ASN A 27 -13.60 -1.23 -8.60
C ASN A 27 -14.34 -0.79 -9.86
N LEU A 28 -13.61 -0.58 -10.95
CA LEU A 28 -14.14 -0.24 -12.26
C LEU A 28 -14.04 -1.47 -13.17
N TYR A 29 -15.18 -1.98 -13.57
CA TYR A 29 -15.25 -3.12 -14.48
C TYR A 29 -15.58 -2.63 -15.88
N GLU A 30 -14.70 -2.89 -16.83
CA GLU A 30 -14.96 -2.71 -18.26
C GLU A 30 -15.44 -4.04 -18.85
N ILE A 31 -16.69 -4.05 -19.29
CA ILE A 31 -17.32 -5.23 -19.91
C ILE A 31 -17.45 -4.95 -21.39
N PRO A 32 -16.67 -5.59 -22.28
CA PRO A 32 -16.76 -5.37 -23.70
C PRO A 32 -18.10 -5.90 -24.24
N MET A 33 -18.72 -5.14 -25.16
CA MET A 33 -19.92 -5.61 -25.85
C MET A 33 -19.57 -6.79 -26.77
N ILE A 34 -20.25 -7.92 -26.58
CA ILE A 34 -20.11 -9.10 -27.42
C ILE A 34 -20.89 -8.84 -28.70
N LYS A 35 -20.22 -8.54 -29.81
CA LYS A 35 -20.82 -8.61 -31.14
C LYS A 35 -20.89 -10.08 -31.53
N ARG A 36 -22.11 -10.65 -31.60
CA ARG A 36 -22.31 -11.98 -32.16
C ARG A 36 -22.08 -11.91 -33.67
N HIS A 37 -20.88 -12.28 -34.11
CA HIS A 37 -20.64 -12.61 -35.49
C HIS A 37 -20.77 -14.14 -35.65
N SER A 38 -21.67 -14.56 -36.51
CA SER A 38 -21.77 -15.94 -37.00
C SER A 38 -20.54 -16.15 -37.91
N ASP A 39 -19.47 -16.75 -37.42
CA ASP A 39 -18.56 -17.65 -38.13
C ASP A 39 -17.24 -17.83 -37.36
N GLN A 40 -17.07 -19.01 -36.87
CA GLN A 40 -15.87 -19.83 -36.65
C GLN A 40 -14.51 -19.16 -36.37
N ALA A 41 -14.46 -18.13 -35.59
CA ALA A 41 -13.20 -17.67 -35.02
C ALA A 41 -13.23 -17.76 -33.48
N ALA A 42 -12.17 -18.26 -32.88
CA ALA A 42 -12.04 -18.25 -31.43
C ALA A 42 -11.95 -16.79 -30.94
N TYR A 43 -12.98 -16.32 -30.24
CA TYR A 43 -13.01 -14.98 -29.67
C TYR A 43 -12.55 -15.03 -28.20
N MET A 44 -11.60 -14.17 -27.85
CA MET A 44 -11.21 -13.93 -26.47
C MET A 44 -11.89 -12.65 -26.00
N ASN A 45 -12.79 -12.76 -25.02
CA ASN A 45 -13.36 -11.60 -24.33
C ASN A 45 -12.54 -11.33 -23.07
N LEU A 46 -11.91 -10.15 -23.01
CA LEU A 46 -11.17 -9.69 -21.84
C LEU A 46 -12.03 -8.67 -21.09
N ALA A 47 -12.45 -8.99 -19.88
CA ALA A 47 -12.99 -8.01 -18.95
C ALA A 47 -11.83 -7.42 -18.13
N MET A 48 -11.78 -6.10 -18.05
CA MET A 48 -10.77 -5.40 -17.26
C MET A 48 -11.39 -4.91 -15.94
N ASN A 49 -10.68 -5.17 -14.82
CA ASN A 49 -11.03 -4.61 -13.54
C ASN A 49 -9.91 -3.67 -13.10
N THR A 50 -10.22 -2.39 -12.96
CA THR A 50 -9.31 -1.39 -12.41
C THR A 50 -9.72 -1.08 -10.98
N GLN A 51 -8.81 -1.30 -10.04
CA GLN A 51 -9.04 -1.04 -8.63
C GLN A 51 -8.28 0.22 -8.21
N LEU A 52 -9.02 1.20 -7.65
CA LEU A 52 -8.50 2.48 -7.19
C LEU A 52 -8.77 2.64 -5.70
N LYS A 53 -7.83 3.27 -5.00
CA LYS A 53 -8.01 3.70 -3.61
C LYS A 53 -8.53 5.13 -3.61
N LEU A 54 -9.61 5.37 -2.90
CA LEU A 54 -10.19 6.68 -2.68
C LEU A 54 -10.05 7.03 -1.20
N PHE A 55 -9.28 8.06 -0.89
CA PHE A 55 -9.09 8.54 0.48
C PHE A 55 -10.03 9.71 0.76
N TYR A 56 -10.77 9.59 1.86
CA TYR A 56 -11.48 10.71 2.46
C TYR A 56 -10.65 11.26 3.61
N ARG A 57 -10.21 12.50 3.49
CA ARG A 57 -9.49 13.24 4.55
C ARG A 57 -10.43 14.27 5.16
N PRO A 58 -10.81 14.14 6.44
CA PRO A 58 -11.64 15.12 7.12
C PRO A 58 -10.94 16.47 7.20
N LYS A 59 -11.71 17.56 7.20
CA LYS A 59 -11.18 18.94 7.29
C LYS A 59 -10.41 19.22 8.59
N GLN A 60 -10.64 18.44 9.63
CA GLN A 60 -9.96 18.52 10.92
C GLN A 60 -8.50 18.06 10.85
N ILE A 61 -8.14 17.29 9.83
CA ILE A 61 -6.77 16.80 9.64
C ILE A 61 -6.08 17.71 8.61
N ALA A 62 -5.01 18.38 9.03
CA ALA A 62 -4.20 19.20 8.13
C ALA A 62 -3.46 18.33 7.11
N LYS A 63 -3.25 18.82 5.88
CA LYS A 63 -2.38 18.13 4.92
C LYS A 63 -0.96 18.03 5.50
N MET A 64 -0.36 16.86 5.45
CA MET A 64 0.99 16.59 5.92
C MET A 64 1.84 16.06 4.77
N LEU A 65 3.10 16.48 4.70
CA LEU A 65 4.04 16.00 3.70
C LEU A 65 4.44 14.53 3.98
N PRO A 66 4.70 13.74 2.93
CA PRO A 66 5.13 12.34 3.08
C PRO A 66 6.29 12.14 4.03
N GLU A 67 7.30 13.02 4.00
CA GLU A 67 8.48 12.98 4.86
C GLU A 67 8.09 13.07 6.34
N MET A 68 7.17 13.97 6.66
CA MET A 68 6.69 14.17 8.04
C MET A 68 5.85 12.98 8.52
N ILE A 69 5.11 12.31 7.62
CA ILE A 69 4.35 11.10 7.95
C ILE A 69 5.34 9.96 8.21
N VAL A 70 6.28 9.73 7.29
CA VAL A 70 7.27 8.66 7.37
C VAL A 70 8.18 8.83 8.58
N GLU A 71 8.52 10.06 8.98
CA GLU A 71 9.31 10.31 10.19
C GLU A 71 8.64 9.75 11.45
N LYS A 72 7.31 9.85 11.53
CA LYS A 72 6.51 9.39 12.68
C LYS A 72 6.22 7.89 12.66
N ILE A 73 6.34 7.23 11.52
CA ILE A 73 6.10 5.79 11.41
C ILE A 73 7.30 5.04 11.97
N HIS A 74 7.02 4.07 12.82
CA HIS A 74 8.02 3.19 13.42
C HIS A 74 8.04 1.83 12.71
N PHE A 75 9.25 1.36 12.42
CA PHE A 75 9.47 0.04 11.85
C PHE A 75 10.40 -0.75 12.74
N LYS A 76 10.09 -2.01 12.94
CA LYS A 76 10.95 -2.97 13.65
C LYS A 76 10.84 -4.36 13.06
N ILE A 77 11.86 -5.18 13.29
CA ILE A 77 11.83 -6.60 12.96
C ILE A 77 11.27 -7.35 14.16
N VAL A 78 10.23 -8.15 13.94
CA VAL A 78 9.61 -8.99 14.96
C VAL A 78 9.56 -10.44 14.50
N GLU A 79 9.76 -11.37 15.43
CA GLU A 79 9.53 -12.79 15.18
C GLU A 79 8.15 -13.19 15.73
N GLN A 80 7.34 -13.80 14.88
CA GLN A 80 6.05 -14.37 15.26
C GLN A 80 5.88 -15.72 14.55
N ASP A 81 5.48 -16.74 15.30
CA ASP A 81 5.25 -18.10 14.78
C ASP A 81 6.46 -18.65 13.99
N LYS A 82 7.66 -18.36 14.45
CA LYS A 82 8.96 -18.68 13.81
C LYS A 82 9.17 -18.03 12.45
N LYS A 83 8.41 -17.00 12.13
CA LYS A 83 8.58 -16.18 10.94
C LYS A 83 9.02 -14.77 11.31
N ASN A 84 9.96 -14.26 10.55
CA ASN A 84 10.38 -12.87 10.67
C ASN A 84 9.42 -11.96 9.91
N ASN A 85 9.08 -10.83 10.53
CA ASN A 85 8.20 -9.82 9.95
C ASN A 85 8.80 -8.44 10.14
N ILE A 86 8.52 -7.54 9.19
CA ILE A 86 8.65 -6.11 9.41
C ILE A 86 7.33 -5.62 10.00
N GLU A 87 7.36 -5.13 11.21
CA GLU A 87 6.22 -4.48 11.83
C GLU A 87 6.28 -2.98 11.57
N CYS A 88 5.22 -2.44 10.97
CA CYS A 88 5.00 -1.02 10.74
C CYS A 88 3.95 -0.54 11.74
N GLU A 89 4.32 0.34 12.65
CA GLU A 89 3.42 1.05 13.55
C GLU A 89 3.20 2.47 13.03
N ASN A 90 1.95 2.80 12.73
CA ASN A 90 1.55 4.11 12.22
C ASN A 90 0.74 4.88 13.26
N PRO A 91 1.36 5.79 14.05
CA PRO A 91 0.67 6.61 15.04
C PRO A 91 0.01 7.85 14.43
N THR A 92 0.01 7.98 13.10
CA THR A 92 -0.51 9.15 12.42
C THR A 92 -1.98 8.96 11.99
N PRO A 93 -2.73 10.04 11.72
CA PRO A 93 -4.07 9.95 11.18
C PRO A 93 -4.13 9.63 9.68
N TYR A 94 -3.00 9.43 9.02
CA TYR A 94 -2.89 9.22 7.57
C TYR A 94 -2.63 7.76 7.25
N HIS A 95 -3.14 7.30 6.09
CA HIS A 95 -2.72 6.03 5.53
C HIS A 95 -1.31 6.13 4.96
N ALA A 96 -0.44 5.21 5.33
CA ALA A 96 0.87 5.09 4.71
C ALA A 96 0.81 4.04 3.59
N SER A 97 0.73 4.49 2.35
CA SER A 97 0.73 3.62 1.17
C SER A 97 2.16 3.25 0.82
N LEU A 98 2.58 2.06 1.24
CA LEU A 98 3.95 1.56 1.05
C LEU A 98 4.00 0.60 -0.13
N ILE A 99 5.05 0.70 -0.95
CA ILE A 99 5.35 -0.22 -2.04
C ILE A 99 6.84 -0.54 -2.12
N ASN A 100 7.19 -1.64 -2.77
CA ASN A 100 8.57 -2.05 -3.01
C ASN A 100 9.42 -2.15 -1.73
N LEU A 101 8.84 -2.75 -0.68
CA LEU A 101 9.57 -2.96 0.56
C LEU A 101 10.72 -3.95 0.34
N LYS A 102 11.88 -3.58 0.84
CA LYS A 102 13.10 -4.37 0.75
C LYS A 102 13.91 -4.21 2.02
N ILE A 103 14.43 -5.30 2.54
CA ILE A 103 15.37 -5.32 3.67
C ILE A 103 16.74 -5.77 3.19
N GLU A 104 17.78 -5.07 3.60
CA GLU A 104 19.17 -5.34 3.25
C GLU A 104 20.04 -5.32 4.50
N SER A 105 21.02 -6.21 4.53
CA SER A 105 22.11 -6.25 5.50
C SER A 105 23.46 -6.36 4.78
N SER A 106 24.53 -6.58 5.53
CA SER A 106 25.85 -6.86 4.95
C SER A 106 25.91 -8.16 4.15
N SER A 107 25.09 -9.14 4.51
CA SER A 107 25.15 -10.50 3.95
C SER A 107 23.97 -10.85 3.04
N GLN A 108 22.87 -10.13 3.10
CA GLN A 108 21.64 -10.52 2.39
C GLN A 108 20.78 -9.35 1.95
N LYS A 109 19.95 -9.62 0.95
CA LYS A 109 18.95 -8.69 0.41
C LYS A 109 17.67 -9.45 0.14
N ILE A 110 16.58 -9.04 0.78
CA ILE A 110 15.29 -9.70 0.69
C ILE A 110 14.24 -8.69 0.26
N TYR A 111 13.49 -9.02 -0.79
CA TYR A 111 12.31 -8.26 -1.21
C TYR A 111 11.09 -8.80 -0.49
N ILE A 112 10.32 -7.91 0.07
CA ILE A 112 9.03 -8.26 0.70
C ILE A 112 8.01 -8.46 -0.41
N GLN A 113 7.32 -9.60 -0.36
CA GLN A 113 6.28 -9.89 -1.33
C GLN A 113 5.16 -8.85 -1.28
N SER A 114 4.82 -8.28 -2.43
CA SER A 114 3.71 -7.34 -2.53
C SER A 114 2.38 -8.07 -2.35
N GLU A 115 1.56 -7.56 -1.44
CA GLU A 115 0.18 -7.97 -1.24
C GLU A 115 -0.76 -6.99 -1.95
N MET A 116 -2.04 -7.36 -2.06
CA MET A 116 -3.07 -6.48 -2.62
C MET A 116 -3.15 -5.15 -1.84
N ASP A 117 -2.98 -5.20 -0.54
CA ASP A 117 -2.97 -4.04 0.33
C ASP A 117 -1.68 -3.97 1.16
N MET A 118 -0.81 -3.04 0.80
CA MET A 118 0.45 -2.75 1.49
C MET A 118 0.35 -1.53 2.40
N MET A 119 -0.87 -1.00 2.64
CA MET A 119 -1.01 0.19 3.50
C MET A 119 -0.83 -0.14 4.97
N CYS A 120 -0.12 0.75 5.67
CA CYS A 120 -0.17 0.83 7.13
C CYS A 120 -1.25 1.86 7.50
N TYR A 121 -2.35 1.38 8.11
CA TYR A 121 -3.54 2.18 8.38
C TYR A 121 -3.31 3.21 9.50
N PRO A 122 -4.12 4.28 9.57
CA PRO A 122 -4.05 5.24 10.67
C PRO A 122 -4.20 4.58 12.04
N TYR A 123 -3.36 4.97 13.00
CA TYR A 123 -3.39 4.50 14.39
C TYR A 123 -3.40 2.98 14.52
N SER A 124 -2.64 2.31 13.65
CA SER A 124 -2.62 0.84 13.61
C SER A 124 -1.22 0.29 13.37
N THR A 125 -1.13 -1.02 13.49
CA THR A 125 0.08 -1.79 13.22
C THR A 125 -0.20 -2.78 12.09
N LYS A 126 0.73 -2.86 11.13
CA LYS A 126 0.71 -3.86 10.06
C LYS A 126 2.02 -4.63 10.02
N ARG A 127 1.95 -5.92 9.72
CA ARG A 127 3.10 -6.79 9.55
C ARG A 127 3.23 -7.24 8.11
N TYR A 128 4.49 -7.27 7.65
CA TYR A 128 4.88 -7.73 6.33
C TYR A 128 5.82 -8.91 6.52
N GLU A 129 5.44 -10.09 6.06
CA GLU A 129 6.25 -11.31 6.21
C GLU A 129 7.54 -11.19 5.41
N ILE A 130 8.67 -11.54 6.03
CA ILE A 130 9.97 -11.63 5.39
C ILE A 130 10.12 -13.06 4.90
N ALA A 131 10.27 -13.25 3.58
CA ALA A 131 10.49 -14.57 3.01
C ALA A 131 11.89 -15.09 3.36
N GLY A 132 11.95 -16.13 4.17
CA GLY A 132 13.21 -16.77 4.59
C GLY A 132 13.71 -16.31 5.96
N GLU A 133 14.88 -16.80 6.32
CA GLU A 133 15.51 -16.53 7.61
C GLU A 133 16.42 -15.31 7.52
N LEU A 134 16.41 -14.49 8.57
CA LEU A 134 17.36 -13.40 8.73
C LEU A 134 18.65 -13.92 9.33
N ASN A 135 19.79 -13.42 8.83
CA ASN A 135 21.09 -13.78 9.35
C ASN A 135 21.29 -13.13 10.74
N LYS A 136 21.27 -13.94 11.78
CA LYS A 136 21.43 -13.48 13.18
C LYS A 136 22.79 -12.83 13.49
N ASN A 137 23.77 -12.97 12.60
CA ASN A 137 25.07 -12.34 12.73
C ASN A 137 25.12 -10.91 12.19
N ASP A 138 24.07 -10.47 11.49
CA ASP A 138 23.98 -9.10 11.00
C ASP A 138 23.43 -8.18 12.10
N ASN A 139 24.19 -7.16 12.45
CA ASN A 139 23.87 -6.24 13.54
C ASN A 139 22.96 -5.08 13.10
N LEU A 140 22.80 -4.88 11.80
CA LEU A 140 22.03 -3.77 11.25
C LEU A 140 21.35 -4.19 9.94
N TYR A 141 20.09 -3.90 9.86
CA TYR A 141 19.31 -4.02 8.63
C TYR A 141 18.87 -2.64 8.15
N LYS A 142 18.82 -2.46 6.84
CA LYS A 142 18.28 -1.27 6.20
C LYS A 142 16.97 -1.64 5.50
N LEU A 143 15.89 -1.03 5.93
CA LEU A 143 14.60 -1.09 5.24
C LEU A 143 14.54 0.01 4.20
N SER A 144 14.30 -0.35 2.94
CA SER A 144 14.03 0.58 1.85
C SER A 144 12.62 0.36 1.34
N PHE A 145 11.90 1.43 1.06
CA PHE A 145 10.54 1.39 0.53
C PHE A 145 10.21 2.67 -0.23
N ASN A 146 9.15 2.63 -1.03
CA ASN A 146 8.56 3.83 -1.60
C ASN A 146 7.22 4.12 -0.91
N PHE A 147 6.98 5.38 -0.63
CA PHE A 147 5.71 5.91 -0.15
C PHE A 147 4.98 6.57 -1.34
N LEU A 148 3.71 6.23 -1.54
CA LEU A 148 2.87 6.90 -2.53
C LEU A 148 2.21 8.12 -1.91
N ASP A 149 2.45 9.29 -2.50
CA ASP A 149 1.82 10.54 -2.09
C ASP A 149 0.38 10.68 -2.61
N ASP A 150 -0.28 11.81 -2.30
CA ASP A 150 -1.66 12.10 -2.72
C ASP A 150 -1.80 12.21 -4.26
N ASP A 151 -0.72 12.48 -4.98
CA ASP A 151 -0.69 12.61 -6.43
C ASP A 151 -0.27 11.30 -7.13
N GLY A 152 0.01 10.24 -6.35
CA GLY A 152 0.45 8.94 -6.84
C GLY A 152 1.94 8.84 -7.17
N ASN A 153 2.75 9.84 -6.77
CA ASN A 153 4.20 9.78 -6.95
C ASN A 153 4.83 8.86 -5.91
N ALA A 154 5.82 8.08 -6.35
CA ALA A 154 6.58 7.19 -5.48
C ALA A 154 7.82 7.89 -4.92
N ILE A 155 7.82 8.19 -3.63
CA ILE A 155 8.93 8.84 -2.93
C ILE A 155 9.71 7.77 -2.17
N HIS A 156 11.02 7.71 -2.40
CA HIS A 156 11.90 6.70 -1.81
C HIS A 156 12.36 7.08 -0.41
N PHE A 157 12.26 6.12 0.53
CA PHE A 157 12.72 6.25 1.91
C PHE A 157 13.56 5.06 2.35
N GLN A 158 14.42 5.32 3.35
CA GLN A 158 15.22 4.30 4.01
C GLN A 158 15.18 4.50 5.53
N LYS A 159 15.10 3.40 6.27
CA LYS A 159 15.16 3.35 7.73
C LYS A 159 16.15 2.27 8.18
N ASN A 160 16.93 2.56 9.19
CA ASN A 160 17.77 1.54 9.83
C ASN A 160 16.94 0.77 10.84
N LEU A 161 17.06 -0.54 10.84
CA LEU A 161 16.39 -1.45 11.76
C LEU A 161 17.42 -2.24 12.54
N ASN A 162 17.28 -2.28 13.87
CA ASN A 162 18.03 -3.20 14.68
C ASN A 162 17.35 -4.58 14.67
N PRO A 163 18.09 -5.67 14.47
CA PRO A 163 17.51 -7.00 14.61
C PRO A 163 17.13 -7.22 16.07
N PHE A 164 15.91 -7.74 16.28
CA PHE A 164 15.48 -8.26 17.58
C PHE A 164 15.54 -7.27 18.76
N SER A 165 15.01 -6.06 18.58
CA SER A 165 14.74 -5.13 19.69
C SER A 165 13.35 -5.36 20.30
#